data_8ac84ac191350fa3a565519801c42eb6
#
_entry.id   8ac84ac191350fa3a565519801c42eb6
#
_cell.length_a   1.000
_cell.length_b   1.000
_cell.length_c   1.000
_cell.angle_alpha   90.00
_cell.angle_beta   90.00
_cell.angle_gamma   90.00
#
_symmetry.space_group_name_H-M   'P 1'
#
loop_
_entity.id
_entity.type
_entity.pdbx_description
1 polymer ?
#
loop_
_entity_poly.entity_id
_entity_poly.type
_entity_poly.pdbx_seq_one_letter_code
_entity_poly.pdbx_strand_id
1 'polypeptide(L)'
;MNIFGLNIELASSKNGIVEVNQNVSDLWDEVGQPYFINCSTVQGRSTAYKQCDVVRTVIGKSSSAIANLKVWALDDAGKQVNTVKSRKILSKLQRPNPKEDFKRFFRKLDLYCKLHGKAYVHMVYSNLFDEYNYYVIPNEFVTEYYLNETDELYNRKVDKYIINDHTQTYEILPQDIHIFYDGTLNEHLPYESIGGSRLESLSEVISTYIVLWEVLTGMYGDRGALNIVSMGINNPQMASLGALKSEKESILKRLSETYGVRRGQSKTVVVSTDAKVSPLTAKMSDMEFANIIIECKKAIANAFDCPAVLLDVESARYKNTTEAIKVLYTQSAIPTAEYYFSEWLQMTGEIALPFKLMADYSHLEFYQEAQKEEAIAFQQMSNAIATLANVVLDKKPVITNEEARIKLDLI
;
A
#
# COMPACT_ATOMS: atom_id res chain seq x y z
N MET A 1 8.10 -29.86 -28.73
CA MET A 1 9.35 -30.20 -28.03
C MET A 1 8.96 -30.96 -26.77
N ASN A 2 9.40 -32.20 -26.63
CA ASN A 2 9.00 -33.08 -25.50
C ASN A 2 10.05 -32.93 -24.38
N ILE A 3 9.67 -32.28 -23.29
CA ILE A 3 10.51 -32.19 -22.09
C ILE A 3 9.66 -32.72 -20.93
N PHE A 4 10.14 -33.79 -20.31
CA PHE A 4 9.50 -34.48 -19.17
C PHE A 4 8.07 -35.00 -19.40
N GLY A 5 7.74 -35.48 -20.62
CA GLY A 5 6.45 -36.10 -20.89
C GLY A 5 5.30 -35.12 -21.18
N LEU A 6 5.56 -33.84 -21.23
CA LEU A 6 4.59 -32.79 -21.61
C LEU A 6 4.81 -32.38 -23.07
N ASN A 7 3.77 -32.50 -23.91
CA ASN A 7 3.76 -31.95 -25.26
C ASN A 7 3.50 -30.44 -25.16
N ILE A 8 4.54 -29.64 -25.29
CA ILE A 8 4.39 -28.19 -25.44
C ILE A 8 4.27 -27.88 -26.92
N GLU A 9 3.07 -27.70 -27.41
CA GLU A 9 2.80 -27.08 -28.72
C GLU A 9 2.98 -25.57 -28.58
N LEU A 10 4.08 -25.06 -29.14
CA LEU A 10 4.26 -23.64 -29.34
C LEU A 10 3.33 -23.21 -30.49
N ALA A 11 2.18 -22.64 -30.13
CA ALA A 11 1.32 -21.96 -31.09
C ALA A 11 2.10 -20.77 -31.68
N SER A 12 2.51 -20.89 -32.93
CA SER A 12 3.08 -19.81 -33.73
C SER A 12 1.99 -18.79 -34.03
N SER A 13 1.86 -17.76 -33.20
CA SER A 13 0.99 -16.64 -33.49
C SER A 13 1.69 -15.67 -34.45
N LYS A 14 1.07 -15.45 -35.62
CA LYS A 14 1.54 -14.48 -36.63
C LYS A 14 1.31 -13.01 -36.26
N ASN A 15 0.79 -12.72 -35.10
CA ASN A 15 0.47 -11.36 -34.63
C ASN A 15 0.88 -11.17 -33.17
N GLY A 16 2.14 -11.10 -32.86
CA GLY A 16 2.81 -10.43 -31.72
C GLY A 16 2.12 -10.28 -30.35
N ILE A 17 1.00 -10.92 -30.11
CA ILE A 17 0.28 -10.88 -28.82
C ILE A 17 0.60 -12.19 -28.10
N VAL A 18 1.45 -12.12 -27.09
CA VAL A 18 1.55 -13.19 -26.12
C VAL A 18 0.40 -13.01 -25.14
N GLU A 19 -0.71 -13.67 -25.41
CA GLU A 19 -1.70 -13.94 -24.37
C GLU A 19 -1.03 -14.84 -23.34
N VAL A 20 -0.67 -14.28 -22.18
CA VAL A 20 -0.32 -15.07 -21.01
C VAL A 20 -1.62 -15.74 -20.54
N ASN A 21 -1.73 -17.00 -20.90
CA ASN A 21 -2.89 -17.84 -20.58
C ASN A 21 -3.07 -17.86 -19.05
N GLN A 22 -4.24 -17.42 -18.58
CA GLN A 22 -4.61 -17.41 -17.15
C GLN A 22 -4.69 -18.81 -16.52
N ASN A 23 -4.57 -19.87 -17.32
CA ASN A 23 -4.70 -21.26 -16.87
C ASN A 23 -3.46 -21.83 -16.18
N VAL A 24 -2.38 -21.05 -16.01
CA VAL A 24 -1.20 -21.54 -15.27
C VAL A 24 -1.44 -21.53 -13.77
N SER A 25 -2.33 -20.66 -13.25
CA SER A 25 -2.69 -20.62 -11.84
C SER A 25 -3.44 -21.88 -11.38
N ASP A 26 -4.35 -22.39 -12.21
CA ASP A 26 -5.20 -23.54 -11.86
C ASP A 26 -4.40 -24.86 -11.78
N LEU A 27 -3.32 -24.98 -12.56
CA LEU A 27 -2.42 -26.14 -12.52
C LEU A 27 -1.53 -26.19 -11.26
N TRP A 28 -1.25 -25.05 -10.66
CA TRP A 28 -0.45 -24.98 -9.44
C TRP A 28 -1.26 -25.26 -8.18
N ASP A 29 -2.58 -24.98 -8.20
CA ASP A 29 -3.49 -25.31 -7.09
C ASP A 29 -3.70 -26.83 -6.95
N GLU A 30 -3.62 -27.61 -8.05
CA GLU A 30 -3.69 -29.08 -7.99
C GLU A 30 -2.44 -29.74 -7.42
N VAL A 31 -1.28 -29.09 -7.45
CA VAL A 31 0.01 -29.67 -7.04
C VAL A 31 0.44 -29.32 -5.61
N GLY A 32 -0.38 -28.54 -4.89
CA GLY A 32 -0.10 -28.18 -3.48
C GLY A 32 1.09 -27.22 -3.34
N GLN A 33 1.34 -26.37 -4.31
CA GLN A 33 2.33 -25.31 -4.22
C GLN A 33 1.87 -24.26 -3.20
N PRO A 34 2.81 -23.65 -2.45
CA PRO A 34 2.44 -22.60 -1.50
C PRO A 34 1.75 -21.45 -2.24
N TYR A 35 0.66 -20.95 -1.65
CA TYR A 35 -0.05 -19.78 -2.15
C TYR A 35 0.91 -18.59 -2.29
N PHE A 36 1.05 -18.07 -3.49
CA PHE A 36 1.98 -16.98 -3.79
C PHE A 36 1.29 -15.89 -4.59
N ILE A 37 1.30 -14.66 -4.06
CA ILE A 37 0.80 -13.47 -4.76
C ILE A 37 1.95 -12.80 -5.49
N ASN A 38 1.93 -12.89 -6.82
CA ASN A 38 2.91 -12.20 -7.66
C ASN A 38 2.53 -10.71 -7.81
N CYS A 39 3.15 -9.85 -7.03
CA CYS A 39 2.92 -8.40 -7.09
C CYS A 39 3.62 -7.71 -8.28
N SER A 40 4.35 -8.41 -9.14
CA SER A 40 4.88 -7.83 -10.38
C SER A 40 3.77 -7.55 -11.41
N THR A 41 2.61 -8.19 -11.28
CA THR A 41 1.45 -7.98 -12.16
C THR A 41 0.42 -7.03 -11.55
N VAL A 42 -0.31 -6.29 -12.38
CA VAL A 42 -1.42 -5.41 -11.95
C VAL A 42 -2.47 -6.20 -11.16
N GLN A 43 -2.82 -7.39 -11.66
CA GLN A 43 -3.81 -8.26 -11.00
C GLN A 43 -3.33 -8.77 -9.64
N GLY A 44 -2.05 -9.18 -9.54
CA GLY A 44 -1.46 -9.61 -8.26
C GLY A 44 -1.46 -8.50 -7.22
N ARG A 45 -1.12 -7.26 -7.62
CA ARG A 45 -1.17 -6.08 -6.74
C ARG A 45 -2.60 -5.79 -6.25
N SER A 46 -3.57 -5.85 -7.15
CA SER A 46 -4.99 -5.69 -6.78
C SER A 46 -5.47 -6.80 -5.84
N THR A 47 -4.99 -8.03 -6.04
CA THR A 47 -5.27 -9.17 -5.15
C THR A 47 -4.64 -8.96 -3.77
N ALA A 48 -3.37 -8.53 -3.72
CA ALA A 48 -2.69 -8.19 -2.47
C ALA A 48 -3.47 -7.12 -1.68
N TYR A 49 -3.94 -6.06 -2.34
CA TYR A 49 -4.75 -5.02 -1.72
C TYR A 49 -6.10 -5.54 -1.18
N LYS A 50 -6.72 -6.50 -1.86
CA LYS A 50 -8.01 -7.08 -1.45
C LYS A 50 -7.87 -8.05 -0.28
N GLN A 51 -6.81 -8.85 -0.26
CA GLN A 51 -6.64 -9.96 0.67
C GLN A 51 -5.77 -9.62 1.89
N CYS A 52 -4.80 -8.72 1.76
CA CYS A 52 -3.95 -8.29 2.87
C CYS A 52 -4.50 -7.01 3.51
N ASP A 53 -5.05 -7.13 4.71
CA ASP A 53 -5.59 -6.01 5.50
C ASP A 53 -4.54 -4.96 5.84
N VAL A 54 -3.30 -5.38 6.06
CA VAL A 54 -2.16 -4.48 6.36
C VAL A 54 -1.86 -3.58 5.17
N VAL A 55 -1.73 -4.15 3.96
CA VAL A 55 -1.52 -3.38 2.71
C VAL A 55 -2.63 -2.35 2.53
N ARG A 56 -3.87 -2.79 2.68
CA ARG A 56 -5.04 -1.92 2.56
C ARG A 56 -5.04 -0.80 3.60
N THR A 57 -4.68 -1.10 4.83
CA THR A 57 -4.65 -0.13 5.93
C THR A 57 -3.56 0.90 5.73
N VAL A 58 -2.35 0.49 5.39
CA VAL A 58 -1.19 1.38 5.19
C VAL A 58 -1.44 2.34 4.03
N ILE A 59 -1.81 1.82 2.86
CA ILE A 59 -2.14 2.66 1.70
C ILE A 59 -3.31 3.59 2.03
N GLY A 60 -4.36 3.08 2.69
CA GLY A 60 -5.53 3.86 3.08
C GLY A 60 -5.21 5.00 4.04
N LYS A 61 -4.33 4.80 5.03
CA LYS A 61 -3.88 5.85 5.97
C LYS A 61 -3.08 6.92 5.25
N SER A 62 -2.11 6.53 4.44
CA SER A 62 -1.28 7.44 3.68
C SER A 62 -2.10 8.28 2.69
N SER A 63 -2.95 7.65 1.88
CA SER A 63 -3.82 8.35 0.92
C SER A 63 -4.83 9.27 1.62
N SER A 64 -5.30 8.90 2.82
CA SER A 64 -6.17 9.76 3.62
C SER A 64 -5.43 10.95 4.20
N ALA A 65 -4.14 10.80 4.55
CA ALA A 65 -3.32 11.90 5.02
C ALA A 65 -3.17 12.98 3.94
N ILE A 66 -2.86 12.58 2.69
CA ILE A 66 -2.80 13.50 1.55
C ILE A 66 -4.16 14.19 1.29
N ALA A 67 -5.24 13.43 1.31
CA ALA A 67 -6.58 13.97 1.09
C ALA A 67 -7.04 14.98 2.16
N ASN A 68 -6.43 14.99 3.32
CA ASN A 68 -6.75 15.93 4.40
C ASN A 68 -5.93 17.21 4.37
N LEU A 69 -4.93 17.33 3.50
CA LEU A 69 -4.16 18.55 3.33
C LEU A 69 -5.02 19.66 2.70
N LYS A 70 -4.69 20.90 3.03
CA LYS A 70 -5.17 22.08 2.30
C LYS A 70 -4.09 22.54 1.35
N VAL A 71 -4.48 23.25 0.30
CA VAL A 71 -3.55 23.74 -0.71
C VAL A 71 -3.54 25.25 -0.72
N TRP A 72 -2.35 25.82 -0.70
CA TRP A 72 -2.13 27.25 -0.80
C TRP A 72 -1.25 27.56 -2.01
N ALA A 73 -1.51 28.72 -2.63
CA ALA A 73 -0.60 29.29 -3.61
C ALA A 73 0.31 30.30 -2.87
N LEU A 74 1.60 30.01 -2.82
CA LEU A 74 2.60 30.83 -2.14
C LEU A 74 3.62 31.38 -3.15
N ASP A 75 4.06 32.62 -2.96
CA ASP A 75 5.21 33.18 -3.67
C ASP A 75 6.55 32.68 -3.11
N ASP A 76 7.66 33.04 -3.73
CA ASP A 76 8.98 32.65 -3.26
C ASP A 76 9.34 33.23 -1.87
N ALA A 77 8.62 34.24 -1.42
CA ALA A 77 8.75 34.81 -0.08
C ALA A 77 7.84 34.16 0.98
N GLY A 78 7.09 33.10 0.58
CA GLY A 78 6.18 32.37 1.45
C GLY A 78 4.85 33.10 1.73
N LYS A 79 4.54 34.17 1.00
CA LYS A 79 3.27 34.88 1.14
C LYS A 79 2.20 34.29 0.26
N GLN A 80 0.97 34.23 0.76
CA GLN A 80 -0.17 33.74 0.00
C GLN A 80 -0.49 34.66 -1.19
N VAL A 81 -0.52 34.06 -2.38
CA VAL A 81 -0.85 34.74 -3.65
C VAL A 81 -2.34 34.58 -3.94
N ASN A 82 -3.05 35.71 -3.98
CA ASN A 82 -4.49 35.73 -4.23
C ASN A 82 -4.82 36.46 -5.54
N THR A 83 -4.27 36.00 -6.66
CA THR A 83 -4.55 36.50 -8.00
C THR A 83 -5.75 35.79 -8.61
N VAL A 84 -6.30 36.35 -9.70
CA VAL A 84 -7.37 35.69 -10.47
C VAL A 84 -6.92 34.32 -10.97
N LYS A 85 -5.66 34.22 -11.42
CA LYS A 85 -5.05 32.98 -11.92
C LYS A 85 -4.88 31.94 -10.81
N SER A 86 -4.34 32.33 -9.65
CA SER A 86 -4.18 31.38 -8.52
C SER A 86 -5.53 30.87 -8.03
N ARG A 87 -6.56 31.73 -7.95
CA ARG A 87 -7.91 31.31 -7.57
C ARG A 87 -8.53 30.32 -8.56
N LYS A 88 -8.34 30.53 -9.87
CA LYS A 88 -8.84 29.62 -10.90
C LYS A 88 -8.19 28.24 -10.77
N ILE A 89 -6.87 28.18 -10.61
CA ILE A 89 -6.13 26.93 -10.42
C ILE A 89 -6.55 26.21 -9.15
N LEU A 90 -6.62 26.92 -8.02
CA LEU A 90 -7.07 26.33 -6.75
C LEU A 90 -8.53 25.85 -6.81
N SER A 91 -9.42 26.58 -7.46
CA SER A 91 -10.81 26.17 -7.66
C SER A 91 -10.90 24.86 -8.47
N LYS A 92 -10.10 24.75 -9.53
CA LYS A 92 -10.06 23.54 -10.36
C LYS A 92 -9.43 22.36 -9.62
N LEU A 93 -8.40 22.61 -8.81
CA LEU A 93 -7.78 21.60 -7.95
C LEU A 93 -8.77 21.10 -6.88
N GLN A 94 -9.56 22.01 -6.29
CA GLN A 94 -10.58 21.65 -5.30
C GLN A 94 -11.75 20.85 -5.91
N ARG A 95 -12.04 21.06 -7.17
CA ARG A 95 -13.08 20.34 -7.90
C ARG A 95 -12.62 19.91 -9.28
N PRO A 96 -11.82 18.83 -9.37
CA PRO A 96 -11.23 18.35 -10.63
C PRO A 96 -12.27 17.98 -11.68
N ASN A 97 -13.42 17.46 -11.24
CA ASN A 97 -14.55 17.08 -12.08
C ASN A 97 -15.88 17.27 -11.35
N PRO A 98 -17.03 17.22 -12.04
CA PRO A 98 -18.35 17.42 -11.43
C PRO A 98 -18.74 16.40 -10.36
N LYS A 99 -18.10 15.21 -10.34
CA LYS A 99 -18.43 14.09 -9.44
C LYS A 99 -17.54 13.97 -8.22
N GLU A 100 -16.34 14.58 -8.25
CA GLU A 100 -15.33 14.40 -7.23
C GLU A 100 -14.78 15.74 -6.74
N ASP A 101 -14.58 15.82 -5.44
CA ASP A 101 -13.84 16.91 -4.79
C ASP A 101 -12.36 16.57 -4.68
N PHE A 102 -11.56 17.52 -4.17
CA PHE A 102 -10.13 17.35 -3.90
C PHE A 102 -9.84 16.07 -3.12
N LYS A 103 -10.56 15.84 -2.02
CA LYS A 103 -10.30 14.72 -1.12
C LYS A 103 -10.48 13.37 -1.80
N ARG A 104 -11.57 13.23 -2.52
CA ARG A 104 -11.89 11.97 -3.21
C ARG A 104 -10.94 11.72 -4.38
N PHE A 105 -10.61 12.76 -5.14
CA PHE A 105 -9.71 12.67 -6.29
C PHE A 105 -8.29 12.30 -5.85
N PHE A 106 -7.68 13.08 -4.96
CA PHE A 106 -6.29 12.84 -4.53
C PHE A 106 -6.13 11.57 -3.69
N ARG A 107 -7.13 11.20 -2.90
CA ARG A 107 -7.12 9.89 -2.22
C ARG A 107 -7.08 8.74 -3.21
N LYS A 108 -7.85 8.82 -4.28
CA LYS A 108 -7.90 7.81 -5.33
C LYS A 108 -6.62 7.79 -6.16
N LEU A 109 -6.10 8.97 -6.51
CA LEU A 109 -4.83 9.15 -7.23
C LEU A 109 -3.67 8.49 -6.46
N ASP A 110 -3.48 8.85 -5.20
CA ASP A 110 -2.41 8.33 -4.36
C ASP A 110 -2.55 6.81 -4.12
N LEU A 111 -3.78 6.32 -3.95
CA LEU A 111 -4.03 4.89 -3.81
C LEU A 111 -3.50 4.12 -5.02
N TYR A 112 -3.80 4.56 -6.25
CA TYR A 112 -3.32 3.89 -7.46
C TYR A 112 -1.82 4.08 -7.68
N CYS A 113 -1.26 5.25 -7.40
CA CYS A 113 0.18 5.48 -7.44
C CYS A 113 0.92 4.50 -6.51
N LYS A 114 0.52 4.39 -5.26
CA LYS A 114 1.14 3.50 -4.28
C LYS A 114 0.93 2.02 -4.57
N LEU A 115 -0.25 1.67 -5.09
CA LEU A 115 -0.60 0.29 -5.39
C LEU A 115 0.13 -0.22 -6.65
N HIS A 116 0.15 0.57 -7.70
CA HIS A 116 0.64 0.15 -9.02
C HIS A 116 1.93 0.82 -9.46
N GLY A 117 2.44 1.80 -8.70
CA GLY A 117 3.60 2.61 -9.05
C GLY A 117 3.26 3.78 -9.96
N LYS A 118 2.09 3.79 -10.57
CA LYS A 118 1.59 4.86 -11.45
C LYS A 118 0.07 4.95 -11.40
N ALA A 119 -0.46 6.14 -11.66
CA ALA A 119 -1.89 6.38 -11.79
C ALA A 119 -2.20 7.18 -13.07
N TYR A 120 -3.23 6.78 -13.77
CA TYR A 120 -3.66 7.41 -15.01
C TYR A 120 -4.76 8.43 -14.75
N VAL A 121 -4.58 9.64 -15.27
CA VAL A 121 -5.58 10.71 -15.24
C VAL A 121 -6.00 11.04 -16.65
N HIS A 122 -7.27 10.81 -16.96
CA HIS A 122 -7.89 11.15 -18.23
C HIS A 122 -8.39 12.59 -18.20
N MET A 123 -7.96 13.38 -19.16
CA MET A 123 -8.32 14.77 -19.36
C MET A 123 -9.46 14.84 -20.38
N VAL A 124 -10.66 15.13 -19.94
CA VAL A 124 -11.86 15.21 -20.78
C VAL A 124 -12.27 16.66 -20.98
N TYR A 125 -12.17 17.15 -22.22
CA TYR A 125 -12.63 18.50 -22.54
C TYR A 125 -14.15 18.58 -22.55
N SER A 126 -14.70 19.57 -21.85
CA SER A 126 -16.13 19.86 -21.79
C SER A 126 -16.50 21.06 -22.66
N ASN A 127 -17.10 20.82 -23.79
CA ASN A 127 -17.58 21.90 -24.70
C ASN A 127 -18.60 22.84 -24.04
N LEU A 128 -19.31 22.36 -23.01
CA LEU A 128 -20.36 23.14 -22.33
C LEU A 128 -19.75 24.23 -21.42
N PHE A 129 -18.62 23.93 -20.78
CA PHE A 129 -17.97 24.80 -19.80
C PHE A 129 -16.65 25.39 -20.29
N ASP A 130 -16.21 25.02 -21.49
CA ASP A 130 -14.93 25.44 -22.09
C ASP A 130 -13.73 25.15 -21.16
N GLU A 131 -13.73 23.96 -20.54
CA GLU A 131 -12.71 23.56 -19.60
C GLU A 131 -12.48 22.04 -19.59
N TYR A 132 -11.28 21.60 -19.11
CA TYR A 132 -10.98 20.21 -18.90
C TYR A 132 -11.51 19.71 -17.56
N ASN A 133 -12.01 18.48 -17.55
CA ASN A 133 -12.34 17.69 -16.36
C ASN A 133 -11.36 16.52 -16.26
N TYR A 134 -10.94 16.20 -15.05
CA TYR A 134 -9.90 15.22 -14.78
C TYR A 134 -10.47 14.02 -14.04
N TYR A 135 -10.20 12.81 -14.54
CA TYR A 135 -10.73 11.56 -13.98
C TYR A 135 -9.60 10.57 -13.76
N VAL A 136 -9.42 10.08 -12.55
CA VAL A 136 -8.49 8.99 -12.26
C VAL A 136 -9.08 7.68 -12.75
N ILE A 137 -8.36 6.96 -13.61
CA ILE A 137 -8.77 5.67 -14.17
C ILE A 137 -8.10 4.55 -13.38
N PRO A 138 -8.85 3.49 -12.98
CA PRO A 138 -8.24 2.31 -12.39
C PRO A 138 -7.26 1.61 -13.34
N ASN A 139 -6.08 1.27 -12.84
CA ASN A 139 -5.02 0.66 -13.65
C ASN A 139 -5.42 -0.68 -14.26
N GLU A 140 -6.33 -1.41 -13.61
CA GLU A 140 -6.84 -2.70 -14.08
C GLU A 140 -7.59 -2.61 -15.41
N PHE A 141 -8.09 -1.43 -15.76
CA PHE A 141 -8.83 -1.19 -16.99
C PHE A 141 -7.99 -0.62 -18.11
N VAL A 142 -6.74 -0.20 -17.83
CA VAL A 142 -5.88 0.48 -18.81
C VAL A 142 -4.89 -0.49 -19.42
N THR A 143 -4.85 -0.53 -20.76
CA THR A 143 -3.84 -1.25 -21.53
C THR A 143 -3.09 -0.26 -22.40
N GLU A 144 -1.77 -0.25 -22.28
CA GLU A 144 -0.87 0.61 -23.07
C GLU A 144 -0.49 -0.12 -24.37
N TYR A 145 -0.67 0.57 -25.50
CA TYR A 145 -0.19 0.10 -26.81
C TYR A 145 1.00 0.94 -27.24
N TYR A 146 2.09 0.27 -27.55
CA TYR A 146 3.36 0.91 -27.89
C TYR A 146 3.62 0.81 -29.38
N LEU A 147 4.13 1.92 -29.96
CA LEU A 147 4.72 1.91 -31.29
C LEU A 147 6.05 1.14 -31.27
N ASN A 148 6.46 0.65 -32.45
CA ASN A 148 7.81 0.09 -32.62
C ASN A 148 8.91 1.17 -32.69
N GLU A 149 8.56 2.41 -32.44
CA GLU A 149 9.43 3.58 -32.42
C GLU A 149 9.75 3.98 -30.98
N THR A 150 10.94 4.52 -30.79
CA THR A 150 11.35 5.13 -29.53
C THR A 150 11.25 6.64 -29.61
N ASP A 151 11.04 7.31 -28.49
CA ASP A 151 11.16 8.76 -28.35
C ASP A 151 12.65 9.20 -28.33
N GLU A 152 12.89 10.50 -28.16
CA GLU A 152 14.24 11.07 -28.05
C GLU A 152 15.04 10.53 -26.86
N LEU A 153 14.36 9.99 -25.85
CA LEU A 153 14.93 9.38 -24.65
C LEU A 153 15.00 7.84 -24.75
N TYR A 154 14.85 7.27 -25.95
CA TYR A 154 14.85 5.81 -26.20
C TYR A 154 13.75 5.05 -25.46
N ASN A 155 12.73 5.71 -24.89
CA ASN A 155 11.55 5.06 -24.35
C ASN A 155 10.64 4.65 -25.49
N ARG A 156 9.91 3.55 -25.30
CA ARG A 156 8.88 3.14 -26.27
C ARG A 156 7.74 4.16 -26.27
N LYS A 157 7.48 4.73 -27.43
CA LYS A 157 6.41 5.70 -27.59
C LYS A 157 5.05 4.99 -27.51
N VAL A 158 4.18 5.48 -26.63
CA VAL A 158 2.81 4.99 -26.54
C VAL A 158 2.01 5.51 -27.72
N ASP A 159 1.37 4.62 -28.46
CA ASP A 159 0.47 4.95 -29.58
C ASP A 159 -0.91 5.37 -29.05
N LYS A 160 -1.48 4.53 -28.19
CA LYS A 160 -2.80 4.75 -27.59
C LYS A 160 -2.98 3.97 -26.29
N TYR A 161 -3.91 4.43 -25.50
CA TYR A 161 -4.41 3.74 -24.33
C TYR A 161 -5.77 3.12 -24.63
N ILE A 162 -5.95 1.86 -24.28
CA ILE A 162 -7.25 1.19 -24.40
C ILE A 162 -7.80 1.01 -22.98
N ILE A 163 -8.99 1.55 -22.76
CA ILE A 163 -9.73 1.37 -21.52
C ILE A 163 -10.84 0.35 -21.76
N ASN A 164 -10.76 -0.78 -21.05
CA ASN A 164 -11.76 -1.84 -21.12
C ASN A 164 -12.63 -1.82 -19.85
N ASP A 165 -13.86 -1.33 -19.98
CA ASP A 165 -14.84 -1.24 -18.89
C ASP A 165 -15.83 -2.42 -18.98
N HIS A 166 -15.34 -3.67 -19.08
CA HIS A 166 -16.17 -4.89 -19.15
C HIS A 166 -17.33 -4.89 -20.15
N THR A 167 -17.88 -3.72 -20.47
CA THR A 167 -19.03 -3.53 -21.39
C THR A 167 -18.63 -2.88 -22.70
N GLN A 168 -17.66 -1.97 -22.66
CA GLN A 168 -17.21 -1.19 -23.80
C GLN A 168 -15.70 -0.96 -23.75
N THR A 169 -15.12 -0.79 -24.92
CA THR A 169 -13.70 -0.49 -25.08
C THR A 169 -13.56 0.91 -25.65
N TYR A 170 -12.79 1.76 -24.98
CA TYR A 170 -12.52 3.13 -25.42
C TYR A 170 -11.06 3.27 -25.77
N GLU A 171 -10.79 3.89 -26.91
CA GLU A 171 -9.42 4.31 -27.29
C GLU A 171 -9.21 5.75 -26.87
N ILE A 172 -8.11 6.03 -26.21
CA ILE A 172 -7.72 7.38 -25.75
C ILE A 172 -6.33 7.67 -26.28
N LEU A 173 -6.14 8.88 -26.79
CA LEU A 173 -4.86 9.33 -27.28
C LEU A 173 -3.92 9.71 -26.12
N PRO A 174 -2.59 9.56 -26.29
CA PRO A 174 -1.62 9.90 -25.26
C PRO A 174 -1.72 11.34 -24.74
N GLN A 175 -2.09 12.29 -25.58
CA GLN A 175 -2.27 13.69 -25.22
C GLN A 175 -3.42 13.94 -24.23
N ASP A 176 -4.38 13.01 -24.12
CA ASP A 176 -5.56 13.11 -23.26
C ASP A 176 -5.39 12.31 -21.95
N ILE A 177 -4.21 11.70 -21.75
CA ILE A 177 -3.85 11.00 -20.52
C ILE A 177 -2.57 11.60 -19.95
N HIS A 178 -2.61 11.91 -18.66
CA HIS A 178 -1.44 12.23 -17.86
C HIS A 178 -1.18 11.13 -16.84
N ILE A 179 0.11 10.76 -16.65
CA ILE A 179 0.50 9.69 -15.74
C ILE A 179 1.22 10.32 -14.54
N PHE A 180 0.72 10.02 -13.36
CA PHE A 180 1.39 10.30 -12.10
C PHE A 180 2.18 9.06 -11.69
N TYR A 181 3.43 9.25 -11.29
CA TYR A 181 4.32 8.15 -10.90
C TYR A 181 4.57 8.13 -9.39
N ASP A 182 4.81 6.94 -8.82
CA ASP A 182 5.46 6.81 -7.52
C ASP A 182 6.98 6.88 -7.72
N GLY A 183 7.71 7.39 -6.72
CA GLY A 183 9.16 7.56 -6.78
C GLY A 183 9.97 6.26 -6.78
N THR A 184 9.34 5.11 -6.94
CA THR A 184 10.00 3.81 -6.97
C THR A 184 10.56 3.51 -8.37
N LEU A 185 11.73 2.88 -8.42
CA LEU A 185 12.40 2.53 -9.67
C LEU A 185 11.56 1.55 -10.52
N ASN A 186 11.59 1.77 -11.82
CA ASN A 186 11.05 0.85 -12.81
C ASN A 186 12.17 0.44 -13.78
N GLU A 187 12.60 -0.80 -13.70
CA GLU A 187 13.72 -1.33 -14.49
C GLU A 187 13.43 -1.45 -15.99
N HIS A 188 12.17 -1.26 -16.39
CA HIS A 188 11.75 -1.44 -17.78
C HIS A 188 11.86 -0.18 -18.64
N LEU A 189 12.14 0.98 -18.04
CA LEU A 189 12.26 2.25 -18.73
C LEU A 189 13.70 2.79 -18.59
N PRO A 190 14.48 2.87 -19.68
CA PRO A 190 15.91 3.20 -19.62
C PRO A 190 16.23 4.58 -19.04
N TYR A 191 15.38 5.57 -19.29
CA TYR A 191 15.58 6.95 -18.84
C TYR A 191 14.52 7.45 -17.86
N GLU A 192 13.33 6.88 -17.89
CA GLU A 192 12.25 7.13 -16.93
C GLU A 192 12.14 5.96 -15.95
N SER A 193 13.19 5.72 -15.18
CA SER A 193 13.25 4.57 -14.26
C SER A 193 12.41 4.74 -13.00
N ILE A 194 11.26 5.43 -13.08
CA ILE A 194 10.31 5.62 -12.00
C ILE A 194 8.95 4.99 -12.33
N GLY A 195 8.12 4.78 -11.33
CA GLY A 195 6.78 4.22 -11.49
C GLY A 195 6.69 2.71 -11.29
N GLY A 196 7.70 2.09 -10.66
CA GLY A 196 7.62 0.73 -10.14
C GLY A 196 6.71 0.66 -8.91
N SER A 197 6.08 -0.49 -8.68
CA SER A 197 5.24 -0.68 -7.50
C SER A 197 6.07 -1.07 -6.27
N ARG A 198 5.83 -0.43 -5.14
CA ARG A 198 6.42 -0.81 -3.84
C ARG A 198 6.06 -2.22 -3.41
N LEU A 199 4.95 -2.77 -3.91
CA LEU A 199 4.51 -4.13 -3.59
C LEU A 199 5.34 -5.22 -4.27
N GLU A 200 6.08 -4.91 -5.33
CA GLU A 200 6.88 -5.91 -6.05
C GLU A 200 7.89 -6.59 -5.13
N SER A 201 8.60 -5.81 -4.32
CA SER A 201 9.56 -6.32 -3.32
C SER A 201 8.90 -7.01 -2.12
N LEU A 202 7.59 -6.86 -1.94
CA LEU A 202 6.85 -7.40 -0.80
C LEU A 202 6.07 -8.67 -1.13
N SER A 203 6.18 -9.22 -2.34
CA SER A 203 5.41 -10.39 -2.78
C SER A 203 5.50 -11.57 -1.80
N GLU A 204 6.71 -11.88 -1.33
CA GLU A 204 6.95 -12.98 -0.37
C GLU A 204 6.40 -12.65 1.02
N VAL A 205 6.60 -11.42 1.50
CA VAL A 205 6.13 -10.97 2.82
C VAL A 205 4.60 -11.01 2.90
N ILE A 206 3.92 -10.54 1.84
CA ILE A 206 2.46 -10.52 1.76
C ILE A 206 1.92 -11.95 1.69
N SER A 207 2.53 -12.80 0.84
CA SER A 207 2.15 -14.21 0.71
C SER A 207 2.33 -14.95 2.03
N THR A 208 3.46 -14.77 2.71
CA THR A 208 3.73 -15.33 4.04
C THR A 208 2.68 -14.87 5.06
N TYR A 209 2.35 -13.59 5.09
CA TYR A 209 1.34 -13.05 6.00
C TYR A 209 -0.02 -13.71 5.80
N ILE A 210 -0.46 -13.88 4.55
CA ILE A 210 -1.75 -14.50 4.22
C ILE A 210 -1.74 -15.97 4.59
N VAL A 211 -0.69 -16.70 4.21
CA VAL A 211 -0.54 -18.14 4.53
C VAL A 211 -0.54 -18.36 6.04
N LEU A 212 0.12 -17.50 6.82
CA LEU A 212 0.10 -17.60 8.28
C LEU A 212 -1.33 -17.48 8.84
N TRP A 213 -2.14 -16.57 8.32
CA TRP A 213 -3.55 -16.45 8.72
C TRP A 213 -4.39 -17.66 8.29
N GLU A 214 -4.12 -18.23 7.11
CA GLU A 214 -4.78 -19.47 6.65
C GLU A 214 -4.42 -20.65 7.56
N VAL A 215 -3.13 -20.81 7.90
CA VAL A 215 -2.66 -21.85 8.83
C VAL A 215 -3.30 -21.69 10.19
N LEU A 216 -3.30 -20.46 10.75
CA LEU A 216 -3.95 -20.18 12.03
C LEU A 216 -5.45 -20.48 11.97
N THR A 217 -6.13 -20.08 10.90
CA THR A 217 -7.55 -20.35 10.69
C THR A 217 -7.81 -21.85 10.58
N GLY A 218 -6.98 -22.60 9.86
CA GLY A 218 -7.06 -24.06 9.77
C GLY A 218 -6.82 -24.73 11.13
N MET A 219 -5.81 -24.28 11.87
CA MET A 219 -5.51 -24.82 13.20
C MET A 219 -6.62 -24.55 14.22
N TYR A 220 -7.21 -23.37 14.21
CA TYR A 220 -8.31 -23.01 15.12
C TYR A 220 -9.69 -23.43 14.60
N GLY A 221 -9.91 -23.38 13.26
CA GLY A 221 -11.22 -23.59 12.64
C GLY A 221 -11.53 -25.05 12.34
N ASP A 222 -10.56 -25.78 11.85
CA ASP A 222 -10.84 -27.10 11.31
C ASP A 222 -10.47 -28.25 12.24
N ARG A 223 -9.38 -28.28 12.98
CA ARG A 223 -9.06 -29.49 13.77
C ARG A 223 -7.88 -29.41 14.75
N GLY A 224 -7.30 -28.28 14.96
CA GLY A 224 -6.22 -28.08 15.95
C GLY A 224 -4.84 -28.53 15.49
N ALA A 225 -4.61 -29.76 15.12
CA ALA A 225 -3.28 -30.24 14.78
C ALA A 225 -3.31 -31.30 13.67
N LEU A 226 -2.30 -31.28 12.79
CA LEU A 226 -2.07 -32.38 11.89
C LEU A 226 -1.61 -33.61 12.67
N ASN A 227 -2.38 -34.67 12.57
CA ASN A 227 -2.09 -35.92 13.26
C ASN A 227 -1.90 -37.06 12.25
N ILE A 228 -0.88 -37.88 12.47
CA ILE A 228 -0.80 -39.19 11.81
C ILE A 228 -1.50 -40.20 12.67
N VAL A 229 -2.51 -40.85 12.10
CA VAL A 229 -3.13 -42.02 12.70
C VAL A 229 -2.54 -43.28 12.06
N SER A 230 -1.67 -43.99 12.77
CA SER A 230 -1.18 -45.30 12.34
C SER A 230 -2.04 -46.39 12.94
N MET A 231 -2.57 -47.25 12.11
CA MET A 231 -3.32 -48.43 12.56
C MET A 231 -2.39 -49.66 12.47
N GLY A 232 -2.07 -50.22 13.60
CA GLY A 232 -1.30 -51.45 13.70
C GLY A 232 -2.21 -52.68 13.64
N ILE A 233 -1.81 -53.71 12.92
CA ILE A 233 -2.42 -55.04 13.00
C ILE A 233 -1.63 -55.79 14.01
N ASN A 234 -2.24 -56.12 15.17
CA ASN A 234 -1.60 -56.85 16.25
C ASN A 234 -1.28 -58.34 15.92
N ASN A 235 -1.52 -58.79 14.69
CA ASN A 235 -1.24 -60.14 14.27
C ASN A 235 -0.05 -60.18 13.33
N PRO A 236 1.11 -60.76 13.76
CA PRO A 236 2.34 -60.81 12.94
C PRO A 236 2.17 -61.50 11.58
N GLN A 237 1.18 -62.40 11.45
CA GLN A 237 0.91 -63.13 10.22
C GLN A 237 0.10 -62.32 9.20
N MET A 238 -0.53 -61.21 9.60
CA MET A 238 -1.30 -60.31 8.74
C MET A 238 -0.60 -58.95 8.49
N ALA A 239 0.58 -58.76 8.97
CA ALA A 239 1.32 -57.51 8.88
C ALA A 239 1.61 -57.05 7.42
N SER A 240 1.45 -57.92 6.45
CA SER A 240 1.61 -57.62 5.01
C SER A 240 0.33 -57.09 4.34
N LEU A 241 -0.82 -57.24 4.99
CA LEU A 241 -2.10 -56.76 4.49
C LEU A 241 -2.46 -55.45 5.20
N GLY A 242 -1.88 -54.33 4.75
CA GLY A 242 -2.25 -53.03 5.26
C GLY A 242 -3.78 -52.79 5.21
N ALA A 243 -4.30 -51.90 6.04
CA ALA A 243 -5.75 -51.57 6.06
C ALA A 243 -6.26 -51.38 4.63
N LEU A 244 -7.38 -52.04 4.32
CA LEU A 244 -8.04 -51.96 3.01
C LEU A 244 -8.31 -50.49 2.64
N LYS A 245 -8.16 -50.17 1.35
CA LYS A 245 -8.36 -48.79 0.84
C LYS A 245 -9.72 -48.21 1.29
N SER A 246 -10.76 -49.06 1.33
CA SER A 246 -12.10 -48.70 1.81
C SER A 246 -12.15 -48.35 3.31
N GLU A 247 -11.33 -48.98 4.15
CA GLU A 247 -11.24 -48.64 5.58
C GLU A 247 -10.52 -47.32 5.80
N LYS A 248 -9.42 -47.08 5.05
CA LYS A 248 -8.73 -45.79 5.08
C LYS A 248 -9.64 -44.65 4.67
N GLU A 249 -10.39 -44.83 3.58
CA GLU A 249 -11.35 -43.83 3.07
C GLU A 249 -12.49 -43.62 4.07
N SER A 250 -13.02 -44.67 4.71
CA SER A 250 -14.08 -44.53 5.70
C SER A 250 -13.61 -43.78 6.97
N ILE A 251 -12.36 -43.97 7.38
CA ILE A 251 -11.78 -43.30 8.54
C ILE A 251 -11.49 -41.83 8.19
N LEU A 252 -10.93 -41.56 7.03
CA LEU A 252 -10.71 -40.20 6.54
C LEU A 252 -12.04 -39.44 6.44
N LYS A 253 -13.09 -40.08 5.94
CA LYS A 253 -14.42 -39.49 5.84
C LYS A 253 -15.00 -39.21 7.22
N ARG A 254 -14.93 -40.13 8.17
CA ARG A 254 -15.35 -39.91 9.56
C ARG A 254 -14.56 -38.80 10.25
N LEU A 255 -13.23 -38.76 10.06
CA LEU A 255 -12.37 -37.69 10.55
C LEU A 255 -12.77 -36.37 9.92
N SER A 256 -13.13 -36.36 8.62
CA SER A 256 -13.49 -35.11 7.93
C SER A 256 -14.89 -34.59 8.26
N GLU A 257 -15.84 -35.46 8.52
CA GLU A 257 -17.25 -35.06 8.76
C GLU A 257 -17.59 -34.85 10.24
N THR A 258 -16.98 -35.64 11.14
CA THR A 258 -17.42 -35.73 12.54
C THR A 258 -16.49 -35.05 13.52
N TYR A 259 -15.18 -34.95 13.21
CA TYR A 259 -14.17 -34.42 14.12
C TYR A 259 -13.78 -32.98 13.76
N GLY A 260 -13.78 -32.09 14.76
CA GLY A 260 -13.33 -30.71 14.60
C GLY A 260 -13.65 -29.82 15.79
N VAL A 261 -13.19 -28.60 15.76
CA VAL A 261 -13.39 -27.60 16.82
C VAL A 261 -14.67 -26.77 16.58
N ARG A 262 -15.29 -26.89 15.41
CA ARG A 262 -16.52 -26.14 15.08
C ARG A 262 -17.71 -26.59 15.94
N ARG A 263 -18.63 -25.68 16.16
CA ARG A 263 -19.85 -25.94 16.94
C ARG A 263 -20.65 -27.09 16.31
N GLY A 264 -20.86 -28.16 17.05
CA GLY A 264 -21.60 -29.38 16.62
C GLY A 264 -20.70 -30.53 16.15
N GLN A 265 -19.37 -30.36 16.12
CA GLN A 265 -18.43 -31.45 15.85
C GLN A 265 -17.89 -32.08 17.12
N SER A 266 -17.59 -33.37 17.07
CA SER A 266 -16.99 -34.10 18.21
C SER A 266 -15.50 -33.80 18.31
N LYS A 267 -15.02 -33.54 19.51
CA LYS A 267 -13.57 -33.35 19.79
C LYS A 267 -12.85 -34.69 19.97
N THR A 268 -13.55 -35.79 19.98
CA THR A 268 -13.00 -37.13 20.23
C THR A 268 -13.51 -38.10 19.17
N VAL A 269 -12.57 -38.78 18.49
CA VAL A 269 -12.89 -39.90 17.60
C VAL A 269 -12.65 -41.21 18.36
N VAL A 270 -13.67 -42.06 18.44
CA VAL A 270 -13.54 -43.40 18.99
C VAL A 270 -13.32 -44.37 17.82
N VAL A 271 -12.20 -45.07 17.83
CA VAL A 271 -11.82 -46.08 16.84
C VAL A 271 -11.83 -47.45 17.51
N SER A 272 -12.36 -48.45 16.81
CA SER A 272 -12.46 -49.84 17.34
C SER A 272 -11.15 -50.64 17.15
N THR A 273 -10.14 -50.08 16.53
CA THR A 273 -8.82 -50.69 16.30
C THR A 273 -7.74 -49.98 17.08
N ASP A 274 -6.65 -50.70 17.39
CA ASP A 274 -5.51 -50.14 18.11
C ASP A 274 -4.84 -49.07 17.23
N ALA A 275 -5.16 -47.78 17.51
CA ALA A 275 -4.69 -46.66 16.73
C ALA A 275 -3.75 -45.81 17.56
N LYS A 276 -2.53 -45.60 17.06
CA LYS A 276 -1.57 -44.69 17.64
C LYS A 276 -1.61 -43.36 16.92
N VAL A 277 -1.97 -42.32 17.66
CA VAL A 277 -1.99 -40.95 17.14
C VAL A 277 -0.66 -40.25 17.48
N SER A 278 0.07 -39.83 16.47
CA SER A 278 1.29 -39.06 16.64
C SER A 278 1.05 -37.65 16.06
N PRO A 279 1.18 -36.59 16.86
CA PRO A 279 1.09 -35.23 16.32
C PRO A 279 2.29 -34.94 15.40
N LEU A 280 2.00 -34.41 14.22
CA LEU A 280 3.01 -34.01 13.23
C LEU A 280 3.36 -32.55 13.36
N THR A 281 2.51 -31.76 13.96
CA THR A 281 2.72 -30.32 14.12
C THR A 281 3.52 -30.04 15.38
N ALA A 282 4.51 -29.16 15.26
CA ALA A 282 5.13 -28.51 16.40
C ALA A 282 4.05 -27.80 17.25
N LYS A 283 4.29 -27.68 18.55
CA LYS A 283 3.35 -26.95 19.41
C LYS A 283 3.22 -25.51 18.92
N MET A 284 2.02 -24.95 18.96
CA MET A 284 1.78 -23.56 18.51
C MET A 284 2.70 -22.55 19.21
N SER A 285 3.09 -22.80 20.46
CA SER A 285 4.05 -21.99 21.21
C SER A 285 5.44 -21.97 20.58
N ASP A 286 5.80 -23.02 19.84
CA ASP A 286 7.15 -23.20 19.29
C ASP A 286 7.26 -22.59 17.86
N MET A 287 6.16 -22.19 17.25
CA MET A 287 6.10 -21.71 15.87
C MET A 287 6.24 -20.18 15.72
N GLU A 288 6.32 -19.44 16.82
CA GLU A 288 6.53 -17.98 16.84
C GLU A 288 5.64 -17.16 15.86
N PHE A 289 4.46 -17.68 15.51
CA PHE A 289 3.57 -17.03 14.52
C PHE A 289 3.30 -15.56 14.79
N ALA A 290 3.14 -15.19 16.08
CA ALA A 290 2.87 -13.82 16.47
C ALA A 290 4.02 -12.88 16.09
N ASN A 291 5.27 -13.32 16.30
CA ASN A 291 6.45 -12.54 15.96
C ASN A 291 6.59 -12.36 14.45
N ILE A 292 6.37 -13.43 13.66
CA ILE A 292 6.44 -13.36 12.20
C ILE A 292 5.36 -12.41 11.65
N ILE A 293 4.13 -12.48 12.18
CA ILE A 293 3.05 -11.57 11.79
C ILE A 293 3.44 -10.10 12.07
N ILE A 294 4.04 -9.83 13.22
CA ILE A 294 4.50 -8.48 13.59
C ILE A 294 5.61 -8.01 12.63
N GLU A 295 6.57 -8.87 12.30
CA GLU A 295 7.64 -8.52 11.37
C GLU A 295 7.10 -8.29 9.94
N CYS A 296 6.15 -9.09 9.45
CA CYS A 296 5.47 -8.83 8.18
C CYS A 296 4.76 -7.47 8.18
N LYS A 297 4.04 -7.14 9.26
CA LYS A 297 3.39 -5.82 9.40
C LYS A 297 4.39 -4.68 9.35
N LYS A 298 5.53 -4.80 10.05
CA LYS A 298 6.59 -3.78 10.05
C LYS A 298 7.21 -3.63 8.66
N ALA A 299 7.51 -4.73 7.98
CA ALA A 299 8.08 -4.72 6.64
C ALA A 299 7.15 -3.99 5.65
N ILE A 300 5.85 -4.31 5.66
CA ILE A 300 4.86 -3.66 4.81
C ILE A 300 4.74 -2.17 5.17
N ALA A 301 4.68 -1.83 6.46
CA ALA A 301 4.58 -0.43 6.90
C ALA A 301 5.77 0.41 6.45
N ASN A 302 6.98 -0.12 6.61
CA ASN A 302 8.23 0.57 6.24
C ASN A 302 8.32 0.82 4.73
N ALA A 303 7.88 -0.12 3.89
CA ALA A 303 7.89 0.06 2.43
C ALA A 303 6.99 1.21 1.94
N PHE A 304 6.01 1.60 2.74
CA PHE A 304 5.10 2.72 2.43
C PHE A 304 5.36 3.97 3.28
N ASP A 305 6.51 4.08 3.92
CA ASP A 305 6.87 5.20 4.80
C ASP A 305 5.81 5.48 5.88
N CYS A 306 5.14 4.41 6.34
CA CYS A 306 4.09 4.48 7.35
C CYS A 306 4.63 3.95 8.69
N PRO A 307 4.65 4.75 9.76
CA PRO A 307 5.10 4.26 11.06
C PRO A 307 4.30 3.05 11.52
N ALA A 308 4.99 1.95 11.84
CA ALA A 308 4.37 0.69 12.25
C ALA A 308 3.48 0.82 13.51
N VAL A 309 3.78 1.79 14.37
CA VAL A 309 2.96 2.14 15.56
C VAL A 309 1.51 2.46 15.18
N LEU A 310 1.26 2.98 14.00
CA LEU A 310 -0.10 3.28 13.52
C LEU A 310 -0.90 2.02 13.17
N LEU A 311 -0.25 0.86 13.07
CA LEU A 311 -0.89 -0.44 12.80
C LEU A 311 -1.15 -1.25 14.07
N ASP A 312 -0.56 -0.84 15.20
CA ASP A 312 -0.61 -1.57 16.45
C ASP A 312 -1.45 -0.83 17.48
N VAL A 313 -2.53 -1.48 17.92
CA VAL A 313 -3.46 -0.90 18.89
C VAL A 313 -2.93 -1.02 20.33
N GLU A 314 -2.09 -2.03 20.63
CA GLU A 314 -1.62 -2.29 21.99
C GLU A 314 -0.47 -1.36 22.42
N SER A 315 0.41 -0.98 21.50
CA SER A 315 1.54 -0.06 21.76
C SER A 315 1.16 1.42 21.64
N ALA A 316 -0.04 1.72 21.19
CA ALA A 316 -0.54 3.06 20.93
C ALA A 316 -0.86 3.83 22.23
N ARG A 317 0.20 4.25 22.95
CA ARG A 317 0.05 5.35 23.90
C ARG A 317 -0.20 6.62 23.11
N TYR A 318 -1.15 7.45 23.56
CA TYR A 318 -1.59 8.68 22.86
C TYR A 318 -0.43 9.51 22.32
N LYS A 319 0.61 9.74 23.13
CA LYS A 319 1.80 10.52 22.74
C LYS A 319 2.57 9.89 21.57
N ASN A 320 2.78 8.58 21.58
CA ASN A 320 3.49 7.87 20.53
C ASN A 320 2.68 7.89 19.21
N THR A 321 1.36 7.85 19.30
CA THR A 321 0.47 7.93 18.12
C THR A 321 0.50 9.32 17.48
N THR A 322 0.49 10.39 18.28
CA THR A 322 0.59 11.77 17.77
C THR A 322 1.92 11.99 17.05
N GLU A 323 3.03 11.54 17.64
CA GLU A 323 4.36 11.62 17.00
C GLU A 323 4.40 10.79 15.70
N ALA A 324 3.84 9.57 15.70
CA ALA A 324 3.78 8.73 14.51
C ALA A 324 2.94 9.38 13.39
N ILE A 325 1.83 10.03 13.73
CA ILE A 325 1.04 10.80 12.76
C ILE A 325 1.87 11.97 12.21
N LYS A 326 2.57 12.72 13.06
CA LYS A 326 3.46 13.80 12.63
C LYS A 326 4.52 13.30 11.64
N VAL A 327 5.15 12.17 11.92
CA VAL A 327 6.14 11.52 11.03
C VAL A 327 5.50 11.15 9.69
N LEU A 328 4.31 10.54 9.70
CA LEU A 328 3.59 10.20 8.45
C LEU A 328 3.34 11.44 7.57
N TYR A 329 2.92 12.55 8.18
CA TYR A 329 2.68 13.79 7.43
C TYR A 329 3.98 14.41 6.92
N THR A 330 5.00 14.53 7.75
CA THR A 330 6.24 15.24 7.40
C THR A 330 7.12 14.46 6.44
N GLN A 331 7.19 13.13 6.56
CA GLN A 331 8.07 12.31 5.74
C GLN A 331 7.41 11.73 4.48
N SER A 332 6.08 11.55 4.49
CA SER A 332 5.39 10.91 3.38
C SER A 332 4.33 11.82 2.74
N ALA A 333 3.31 12.24 3.49
CA ALA A 333 2.13 12.88 2.90
C ALA A 333 2.41 14.24 2.26
N ILE A 334 3.21 15.10 2.90
CA ILE A 334 3.51 16.45 2.42
C ILE A 334 4.39 16.41 1.17
N PRO A 335 5.56 15.73 1.17
CA PRO A 335 6.40 15.64 -0.02
C PRO A 335 5.67 15.02 -1.22
N THR A 336 4.89 13.97 -0.97
CA THR A 336 4.09 13.33 -2.04
C THR A 336 3.01 14.27 -2.59
N ALA A 337 2.34 15.02 -1.72
CA ALA A 337 1.32 15.98 -2.15
C ALA A 337 1.93 17.14 -2.96
N GLU A 338 3.08 17.66 -2.56
CA GLU A 338 3.80 18.72 -3.29
C GLU A 338 4.26 18.24 -4.66
N TYR A 339 4.73 16.99 -4.76
CA TYR A 339 5.01 16.35 -6.04
C TYR A 339 3.73 16.28 -6.91
N TYR A 340 2.60 15.82 -6.37
CA TYR A 340 1.35 15.76 -7.13
C TYR A 340 0.85 17.15 -7.56
N PHE A 341 1.10 18.18 -6.77
CA PHE A 341 0.73 19.54 -7.15
C PHE A 341 1.61 20.07 -8.29
N SER A 342 2.89 19.73 -8.31
CA SER A 342 3.78 20.09 -9.43
C SER A 342 3.38 19.37 -10.71
N GLU A 343 3.09 18.08 -10.64
CA GLU A 343 2.57 17.29 -11.77
C GLU A 343 1.20 17.80 -12.26
N TRP A 344 0.34 18.21 -11.31
CA TRP A 344 -0.94 18.84 -11.67
C TRP A 344 -0.74 20.12 -12.51
N LEU A 345 0.22 20.96 -12.14
CA LEU A 345 0.51 22.17 -12.90
C LEU A 345 1.07 21.85 -14.30
N GLN A 346 1.91 20.82 -14.44
CA GLN A 346 2.37 20.35 -15.73
C GLN A 346 1.21 19.84 -16.60
N MET A 347 0.37 18.98 -16.04
CA MET A 347 -0.82 18.43 -16.71
C MET A 347 -1.76 19.53 -17.21
N THR A 348 -1.93 20.60 -16.44
CA THR A 348 -2.79 21.73 -16.82
C THR A 348 -2.12 22.76 -17.73
N GLY A 349 -0.85 22.56 -18.09
CA GLY A 349 -0.07 23.49 -18.91
C GLY A 349 0.37 24.78 -18.18
N GLU A 350 0.28 24.79 -16.87
CA GLU A 350 0.57 25.96 -16.03
C GLU A 350 2.01 25.89 -15.44
N ILE A 351 3.02 25.78 -16.32
CA ILE A 351 4.41 25.51 -15.93
C ILE A 351 5.13 26.75 -15.40
N ALA A 352 4.87 27.93 -16.00
CA ALA A 352 5.56 29.17 -15.64
C ALA A 352 4.68 30.06 -14.75
N LEU A 353 4.58 29.75 -13.47
CA LEU A 353 3.82 30.54 -12.51
C LEU A 353 4.74 31.32 -11.56
N PRO A 354 4.35 32.55 -11.16
CA PRO A 354 5.04 33.32 -10.13
C PRO A 354 4.74 32.84 -8.70
N PHE A 355 4.18 31.65 -8.54
CA PHE A 355 3.83 31.03 -7.26
C PHE A 355 3.89 29.52 -7.37
N LYS A 356 4.05 28.86 -6.22
CA LYS A 356 4.03 27.39 -6.06
C LYS A 356 2.77 26.97 -5.30
N LEU A 357 2.29 25.76 -5.58
CA LEU A 357 1.25 25.13 -4.78
C LEU A 357 1.93 24.35 -3.65
N MET A 358 1.58 24.65 -2.42
CA MET A 358 2.14 24.01 -1.25
C MET A 358 1.04 23.42 -0.37
N ALA A 359 1.39 22.32 0.30
CA ALA A 359 0.50 21.65 1.23
C ALA A 359 0.46 22.38 2.58
N ASP A 360 -0.73 22.69 3.07
CA ASP A 360 -0.97 23.24 4.40
C ASP A 360 -1.60 22.20 5.32
N TYR A 361 -1.00 22.01 6.47
CA TYR A 361 -1.40 21.07 7.51
C TYR A 361 -1.61 21.76 8.88
N SER A 362 -1.52 23.09 8.94
CA SER A 362 -1.66 23.90 10.15
C SER A 362 -2.99 23.68 10.90
N HIS A 363 -4.02 23.22 10.18
CA HIS A 363 -5.33 22.95 10.75
C HIS A 363 -5.42 21.59 11.49
N LEU A 364 -4.38 20.75 11.41
CA LEU A 364 -4.35 19.44 12.05
C LEU A 364 -4.02 19.59 13.54
N GLU A 365 -4.68 18.80 14.37
CA GLU A 365 -4.61 18.89 15.83
C GLU A 365 -3.19 18.75 16.37
N PHE A 366 -2.43 17.77 15.86
CA PHE A 366 -1.04 17.54 16.27
C PHE A 366 -0.12 18.74 15.99
N TYR A 367 -0.38 19.51 14.93
CA TYR A 367 0.38 20.70 14.60
C TYR A 367 0.01 21.87 15.53
N GLN A 368 -1.27 22.01 15.82
CA GLN A 368 -1.74 23.02 16.77
C GLN A 368 -1.23 22.76 18.20
N GLU A 369 -1.15 21.49 18.60
CA GLU A 369 -0.51 21.11 19.89
C GLU A 369 0.98 21.46 19.90
N ALA A 370 1.72 21.14 18.83
CA ALA A 370 3.12 21.50 18.71
C ALA A 370 3.33 23.00 18.76
N GLN A 371 2.52 23.80 18.08
CA GLN A 371 2.57 25.27 18.16
C GLN A 371 2.28 25.81 19.56
N LYS A 372 1.36 25.20 20.31
CA LYS A 372 1.09 25.57 21.70
C LYS A 372 2.28 25.25 22.59
N GLU A 373 2.91 24.08 22.42
CA GLU A 373 4.11 23.70 23.17
C GLU A 373 5.27 24.64 22.86
N GLU A 374 5.50 25.00 21.60
CA GLU A 374 6.50 25.99 21.17
C GLU A 374 6.21 27.39 21.78
N ALA A 375 4.97 27.84 21.76
CA ALA A 375 4.57 29.11 22.36
C ALA A 375 4.78 29.12 23.88
N ILE A 376 4.50 28.03 24.57
CA ILE A 376 4.76 27.88 26.01
C ILE A 376 6.27 27.86 26.28
N ALA A 377 7.04 27.14 25.49
CA ALA A 377 8.50 27.09 25.60
C ALA A 377 9.12 28.48 25.36
N PHE A 378 8.64 29.18 24.32
CA PHE A 378 9.08 30.57 24.04
C PHE A 378 8.69 31.52 25.19
N GLN A 379 7.52 31.40 25.76
CA GLN A 379 7.09 32.20 26.90
C GLN A 379 7.97 31.92 28.13
N GLN A 380 8.28 30.66 28.42
CA GLN A 380 9.18 30.26 29.50
C GLN A 380 10.59 30.79 29.28
N MET A 381 11.11 30.69 28.04
CA MET A 381 12.41 31.25 27.67
C MET A 381 12.44 32.77 27.79
N SER A 382 11.40 33.45 27.32
CA SER A 382 11.25 34.91 27.46
C SER A 382 11.22 35.34 28.92
N ASN A 383 10.48 34.65 29.77
CA ASN A 383 10.42 34.93 31.21
C ASN A 383 11.76 34.66 31.89
N ALA A 384 12.50 33.60 31.53
CA ALA A 384 13.81 33.30 32.03
C ALA A 384 14.83 34.40 31.65
N ILE A 385 14.80 34.83 30.40
CA ILE A 385 15.65 35.94 29.90
C ILE A 385 15.32 37.25 30.61
N ALA A 386 14.05 37.59 30.79
CA ALA A 386 13.62 38.76 31.52
C ALA A 386 14.09 38.74 32.99
N THR A 387 14.02 37.57 33.61
CA THR A 387 14.51 37.37 34.98
C THR A 387 16.02 37.59 35.05
N LEU A 388 16.79 37.03 34.12
CA LEU A 388 18.24 37.20 34.04
C LEU A 388 18.68 38.65 33.73
N ALA A 389 17.91 39.35 32.89
CA ALA A 389 18.15 40.77 32.62
C ALA A 389 17.91 41.68 33.84
N ASN A 390 17.04 41.27 34.76
CA ASN A 390 16.78 41.97 36.01
C ASN A 390 17.75 41.61 37.12
N VAL A 391 18.56 40.56 36.99
CA VAL A 391 19.60 40.19 37.96
C VAL A 391 20.87 41.02 37.68
N VAL A 392 21.28 41.83 38.65
CA VAL A 392 22.46 42.65 38.56
C VAL A 392 23.58 42.04 39.41
N LEU A 393 24.68 41.67 38.77
CA LEU A 393 25.91 41.22 39.37
C LEU A 393 26.99 42.27 39.08
N ASP A 394 27.72 42.73 40.13
CA ASP A 394 28.77 43.75 40.03
C ASP A 394 28.36 45.04 39.31
N LYS A 395 27.14 45.51 39.54
CA LYS A 395 26.54 46.71 38.93
C LYS A 395 26.26 46.59 37.42
N LYS A 396 26.31 45.36 36.85
CA LYS A 396 25.93 45.10 35.45
C LYS A 396 24.85 44.03 35.39
N PRO A 397 23.88 44.13 34.45
CA PRO A 397 22.91 43.06 34.25
C PRO A 397 23.63 41.82 33.73
N VAL A 398 23.14 40.63 34.11
CA VAL A 398 23.70 39.34 33.71
C VAL A 398 23.57 39.10 32.17
N ILE A 399 22.54 39.66 31.57
CA ILE A 399 22.31 39.67 30.12
C ILE A 399 21.92 41.08 29.68
N THR A 400 22.57 41.58 28.62
CA THR A 400 22.23 42.87 28.03
C THR A 400 20.95 42.80 27.19
N ASN A 401 20.27 43.93 26.92
CA ASN A 401 19.08 43.98 26.10
C ASN A 401 19.33 43.51 24.65
N GLU A 402 20.55 43.69 24.13
CA GLU A 402 20.93 43.23 22.79
C GLU A 402 21.10 41.71 22.76
N GLU A 403 21.78 41.14 23.75
CA GLU A 403 21.92 39.66 23.88
C GLU A 403 20.57 38.97 24.12
N ALA A 404 19.67 39.63 24.87
CA ALA A 404 18.31 39.12 25.05
C ALA A 404 17.49 39.10 23.74
N ARG A 405 17.63 40.12 22.89
CA ARG A 405 16.99 40.18 21.57
C ARG A 405 17.52 39.11 20.62
N ILE A 406 18.83 38.93 20.58
CA ILE A 406 19.47 37.88 19.76
C ILE A 406 19.02 36.49 20.20
N LYS A 407 18.95 36.21 21.51
CA LYS A 407 18.46 34.91 22.02
C LYS A 407 16.99 34.63 21.79
N LEU A 408 16.20 35.68 21.56
CA LEU A 408 14.75 35.57 21.24
C LEU A 408 14.48 35.63 19.73
N ASP A 409 15.53 35.62 18.87
CA ASP A 409 15.40 35.77 17.42
C ASP A 409 14.57 37.00 16.99
N LEU A 410 14.73 38.11 17.72
CA LEU A 410 14.02 39.36 17.46
C LEU A 410 14.83 40.36 16.62
N ILE A 411 16.03 39.98 16.18
CA ILE A 411 16.95 40.74 15.31
C ILE A 411 17.48 39.82 14.23
#